data_052bb17822eda2d6ef4f4b3e4fe1bd92
#
_entry.id   052bb17822eda2d6ef4f4b3e4fe1bd92
#
_cell.length_a   1.000
_cell.length_b   1.000
_cell.length_c   1.000
_cell.angle_alpha   90.00
_cell.angle_beta   90.00
_cell.angle_gamma   90.00
#
_symmetry.space_group_name_H-M   'P 1'
#
loop_
_entity.id
_entity.type
_entity.pdbx_description
1 polymer ?
#
loop_
_entity_poly.entity_id
_entity_poly.type
_entity_poly.pdbx_seq_one_letter_code
_entity_poly.pdbx_strand_id
1 'polypeptide(L)'
;MIKKLEKTYDHRKIEKKIYEWWEQEGFFAPEKAIDLGIANKNSSRYCITIPLPNVTGQLHLGHAITISLEDLMTRYERMRQKETLYIPGTDHAGIATQNVVERELLKQGIKRKEIGREKFVEQVWEWKEFYHARITEQSKSLGISADWNREHFTLDSDLSRAVREAFYRLYHKGLIYRGEYLVNWCPGRCESAISDLETESEEKQSYLWYIKYPIINDSW
;
A
#
# COMPACT_ATOMS: atom_id res chain seq x y z
N MET A 1 -5.11 41.48 25.52
CA MET A 1 -6.13 41.84 24.50
C MET A 1 -6.70 40.53 23.93
N ILE A 2 -7.98 40.28 24.12
CA ILE A 2 -8.67 39.12 23.53
C ILE A 2 -8.73 39.39 22.02
N LYS A 3 -8.00 38.59 21.23
CA LYS A 3 -8.04 38.72 19.76
C LYS A 3 -9.44 38.35 19.30
N LYS A 4 -10.15 39.30 18.69
CA LYS A 4 -11.52 39.08 18.21
C LYS A 4 -11.47 38.01 17.13
N LEU A 5 -12.19 36.89 17.34
CA LEU A 5 -12.30 35.83 16.34
C LEU A 5 -13.02 36.33 15.09
N GLU A 6 -12.59 35.86 13.92
CA GLU A 6 -13.29 36.08 12.67
C GLU A 6 -14.68 35.45 12.70
N LYS A 7 -15.66 36.04 12.00
CA LYS A 7 -17.05 35.53 11.99
C LYS A 7 -17.16 34.14 11.33
N THR A 8 -16.24 33.82 10.44
CA THR A 8 -16.24 32.55 9.66
C THR A 8 -14.92 31.84 9.86
N TYR A 9 -14.99 30.52 10.12
CA TYR A 9 -13.80 29.68 10.18
C TYR A 9 -13.22 29.49 8.78
N ASP A 10 -11.96 29.87 8.58
CA ASP A 10 -11.21 29.62 7.34
C ASP A 10 -10.19 28.50 7.60
N HIS A 11 -10.56 27.28 7.24
CA HIS A 11 -9.75 26.08 7.43
C HIS A 11 -8.36 26.19 6.78
N ARG A 12 -8.26 26.81 5.60
CA ARG A 12 -7.01 26.95 4.83
C ARG A 12 -5.92 27.70 5.59
N LYS A 13 -6.31 28.63 6.47
CA LYS A 13 -5.37 29.43 7.28
C LYS A 13 -4.89 28.70 8.53
N ILE A 14 -5.63 27.71 9.00
CA ILE A 14 -5.50 27.18 10.35
C ILE A 14 -5.10 25.70 10.38
N GLU A 15 -5.77 24.84 9.58
CA GLU A 15 -5.64 23.38 9.71
C GLU A 15 -4.22 22.87 9.49
N LYS A 16 -3.54 23.35 8.46
CA LYS A 16 -2.16 22.95 8.18
C LYS A 16 -1.22 23.24 9.36
N LYS A 17 -1.35 24.43 9.96
CA LYS A 17 -0.51 24.85 11.11
C LYS A 17 -0.79 24.03 12.37
N ILE A 18 -2.07 23.66 12.60
CA ILE A 18 -2.46 22.81 13.71
C ILE A 18 -1.88 21.40 13.51
N TYR A 19 -1.98 20.88 12.30
CA TYR A 19 -1.47 19.54 11.99
C TYR A 19 0.05 19.46 12.15
N GLU A 20 0.78 20.43 11.59
CA GLU A 20 2.24 20.56 11.75
C GLU A 20 2.65 20.64 13.23
N TRP A 21 1.89 21.38 14.03
CA TRP A 21 2.12 21.44 15.48
C TRP A 21 1.90 20.09 16.16
N TRP A 22 0.81 19.38 15.84
CA TRP A 22 0.55 18.05 16.38
C TRP A 22 1.68 17.05 16.06
N GLU A 23 2.18 17.10 14.84
CA GLU A 23 3.27 16.25 14.39
C GLU A 23 4.58 16.59 15.07
N GLN A 24 4.94 17.86 15.18
CA GLN A 24 6.13 18.35 15.87
C GLN A 24 6.14 17.99 17.36
N GLU A 25 5.00 18.08 18.02
CA GLU A 25 4.85 17.70 19.42
C GLU A 25 4.78 16.18 19.64
N GLY A 26 4.64 15.40 18.59
CA GLY A 26 4.59 13.94 18.64
C GLY A 26 3.31 13.39 19.25
N PHE A 27 2.19 14.10 19.17
CA PHE A 27 0.92 13.69 19.83
C PHE A 27 0.35 12.38 19.28
N PHE A 28 0.80 11.91 18.14
CA PHE A 28 0.34 10.67 17.54
C PHE A 28 1.10 9.44 18.00
N ALA A 29 2.26 9.64 18.65
CA ALA A 29 3.06 8.56 19.20
C ALA A 29 2.49 8.07 20.55
N PRO A 30 2.43 6.73 20.78
CA PRO A 30 1.92 6.18 22.03
C PRO A 30 2.75 6.62 23.25
N GLU A 31 4.05 6.81 23.10
CA GLU A 31 4.96 7.27 24.16
C GLU A 31 4.57 8.66 24.67
N LYS A 32 4.18 9.55 23.77
CA LYS A 32 3.74 10.90 24.16
C LYS A 32 2.48 10.89 25.02
N ALA A 33 1.57 9.96 24.76
CA ALA A 33 0.37 9.79 25.59
C ALA A 33 0.73 9.37 27.04
N ILE A 34 1.78 8.55 27.19
CA ILE A 34 2.30 8.15 28.50
C ILE A 34 2.98 9.35 29.19
N ASP A 35 3.83 10.09 28.50
CA ASP A 35 4.54 11.26 29.02
C ASP A 35 3.59 12.36 29.51
N LEU A 36 2.46 12.52 28.82
CA LEU A 36 1.38 13.46 29.20
C LEU A 36 0.44 12.93 30.30
N GLY A 37 0.62 11.70 30.77
CA GLY A 37 -0.24 11.07 31.76
C GLY A 37 -1.66 10.73 31.25
N ILE A 38 -1.87 10.75 29.94
CA ILE A 38 -3.15 10.35 29.30
C ILE A 38 -3.29 8.83 29.32
N ALA A 39 -2.21 8.11 29.06
CA ALA A 39 -2.09 6.68 29.22
C ALA A 39 -1.00 6.35 30.25
N ASN A 40 -0.94 5.11 30.71
CA ASN A 40 0.12 4.63 31.59
C ASN A 40 0.59 3.23 31.13
N LYS A 41 1.68 2.73 31.71
CA LYS A 41 2.29 1.45 31.32
C LYS A 41 1.37 0.22 31.49
N ASN A 42 0.29 0.34 32.28
CA ASN A 42 -0.70 -0.70 32.48
C ASN A 42 -1.97 -0.48 31.63
N SER A 43 -2.03 0.60 30.85
CA SER A 43 -3.14 0.85 29.93
C SER A 43 -3.22 -0.26 28.89
N SER A 44 -4.43 -0.64 28.53
CA SER A 44 -4.63 -1.56 27.40
C SER A 44 -4.13 -0.92 26.11
N ARG A 45 -3.67 -1.74 25.17
CA ARG A 45 -3.11 -1.30 23.88
C ARG A 45 -4.15 -1.37 22.78
N TYR A 46 -4.08 -0.44 21.87
CA TYR A 46 -4.80 -0.47 20.60
C TYR A 46 -3.85 -0.11 19.49
N CYS A 47 -3.72 -0.99 18.50
CA CYS A 47 -2.88 -0.77 17.34
C CYS A 47 -3.66 -1.11 16.07
N ILE A 48 -3.61 -0.22 15.10
CA ILE A 48 -4.17 -0.42 13.76
C ILE A 48 -3.14 0.02 12.72
N THR A 49 -3.10 -0.69 11.61
CA THR A 49 -2.31 -0.28 10.44
C THR A 49 -3.26 0.14 9.33
N ILE A 50 -2.91 1.21 8.62
CA ILE A 50 -3.65 1.61 7.43
C ILE A 50 -3.64 0.46 6.41
N PRO A 51 -4.75 0.16 5.69
CA PRO A 51 -4.67 -0.61 4.46
C PRO A 51 -3.77 0.15 3.48
N LEU A 52 -2.56 -0.38 3.25
CA LEU A 52 -1.50 0.34 2.54
C LEU A 52 -1.93 0.74 1.13
N PRO A 53 -2.12 2.03 0.82
CA PRO A 53 -2.46 2.45 -0.53
C PRO A 53 -1.34 2.14 -1.51
N ASN A 54 -1.72 1.69 -2.71
CA ASN A 54 -0.79 1.44 -3.80
C ASN A 54 -0.20 2.75 -4.34
N VAL A 55 1.11 2.79 -4.58
CA VAL A 55 1.78 3.96 -5.19
C VAL A 55 1.49 4.08 -6.71
N THR A 56 0.36 3.57 -7.16
CA THR A 56 -0.08 3.65 -8.57
C THR A 56 -0.69 5.00 -8.93
N GLY A 57 -1.08 5.81 -7.94
CA GLY A 57 -1.72 7.10 -8.14
C GLY A 57 -2.13 7.78 -6.85
N GLN A 58 -2.97 8.81 -6.97
CA GLN A 58 -3.50 9.56 -5.84
C GLN A 58 -4.60 8.80 -5.11
N LEU A 59 -4.83 9.17 -3.85
CA LEU A 59 -5.99 8.68 -3.10
C LEU A 59 -7.30 9.17 -3.72
N HIS A 60 -8.32 8.33 -3.63
CA HIS A 60 -9.69 8.65 -4.04
C HIS A 60 -10.63 8.59 -2.82
N LEU A 61 -11.90 8.95 -3.03
CA LEU A 61 -12.89 9.04 -1.95
C LEU A 61 -13.02 7.74 -1.13
N GLY A 62 -12.90 6.57 -1.77
CA GLY A 62 -12.92 5.28 -1.06
C GLY A 62 -11.81 5.16 -0.02
N HIS A 63 -10.58 5.55 -0.37
CA HIS A 63 -9.47 5.62 0.59
C HIS A 63 -9.77 6.61 1.71
N ALA A 64 -10.29 7.80 1.38
CA ALA A 64 -10.59 8.83 2.38
C ALA A 64 -11.60 8.33 3.41
N ILE A 65 -12.66 7.63 2.99
CA ILE A 65 -13.66 7.04 3.89
C ILE A 65 -13.02 6.01 4.82
N THR A 66 -12.25 5.05 4.27
CA THR A 66 -11.59 4.00 5.05
C THR A 66 -10.65 4.60 6.10
N ILE A 67 -9.74 5.47 5.66
CA ILE A 67 -8.76 6.13 6.52
C ILE A 67 -9.44 6.95 7.63
N SER A 68 -10.53 7.67 7.30
CA SER A 68 -11.28 8.46 8.29
C SER A 68 -11.98 7.60 9.32
N LEU A 69 -12.53 6.43 8.93
CA LEU A 69 -13.15 5.50 9.87
C LEU A 69 -12.12 4.89 10.82
N GLU A 70 -10.95 4.52 10.31
CA GLU A 70 -9.85 4.00 11.14
C GLU A 70 -9.31 5.05 12.09
N ASP A 71 -9.18 6.30 11.64
CA ASP A 71 -8.77 7.40 12.49
C ASP A 71 -9.81 7.73 13.58
N LEU A 72 -11.10 7.63 13.24
CA LEU A 72 -12.18 7.76 14.24
C LEU A 72 -12.04 6.71 15.36
N MET A 73 -11.78 5.44 14.98
CA MET A 73 -11.58 4.37 15.96
C MET A 73 -10.32 4.63 16.80
N THR A 74 -9.25 5.07 16.17
CA THR A 74 -7.98 5.41 16.83
C THR A 74 -8.17 6.53 17.85
N ARG A 75 -8.84 7.61 17.46
CA ARG A 75 -9.15 8.74 18.35
C ARG A 75 -10.06 8.32 19.49
N TYR A 76 -11.07 7.52 19.23
CA TYR A 76 -11.97 6.98 20.25
C TYR A 76 -11.20 6.19 21.31
N GLU A 77 -10.32 5.28 20.89
CA GLU A 77 -9.54 4.48 21.82
C GLU A 77 -8.48 5.31 22.58
N ARG A 78 -7.94 6.35 21.95
CA ARG A 78 -7.07 7.32 22.62
C ARG A 78 -7.81 8.12 23.68
N MET A 79 -9.07 8.52 23.43
CA MET A 79 -9.93 9.18 24.44
C MET A 79 -10.27 8.25 25.61
N ARG A 80 -10.25 6.93 25.39
CA ARG A 80 -10.41 5.92 26.46
C ARG A 80 -9.11 5.65 27.23
N GLN A 81 -8.08 6.47 27.03
CA GLN A 81 -6.78 6.40 27.72
C GLN A 81 -6.00 5.11 27.40
N LYS A 82 -6.23 4.49 26.24
CA LYS A 82 -5.40 3.38 25.79
C LYS A 82 -4.08 3.90 25.22
N GLU A 83 -3.04 3.07 25.32
CA GLU A 83 -1.80 3.22 24.58
C GLU A 83 -2.11 2.92 23.11
N THR A 84 -2.22 3.96 22.27
CA THR A 84 -2.81 3.84 20.93
C THR A 84 -1.79 4.16 19.85
N LEU A 85 -1.66 3.28 18.87
CA LEU A 85 -0.79 3.43 17.73
C LEU A 85 -1.56 3.23 16.41
N TYR A 86 -1.48 4.20 15.51
CA TYR A 86 -1.95 4.09 14.13
C TYR A 86 -0.75 4.19 13.19
N ILE A 87 -0.46 3.11 12.47
CA ILE A 87 0.73 2.98 11.62
C ILE A 87 0.35 3.30 10.17
N PRO A 88 0.93 4.36 9.58
CA PRO A 88 0.75 4.69 8.18
C PRO A 88 1.73 3.94 7.28
N GLY A 89 1.47 3.95 5.98
CA GLY A 89 2.40 3.40 4.99
C GLY A 89 1.79 3.32 3.59
N THR A 90 2.60 2.82 2.64
CA THR A 90 2.20 2.62 1.25
C THR A 90 2.69 1.28 0.69
N ASP A 91 2.01 0.79 -0.33
CA ASP A 91 2.35 -0.46 -1.00
C ASP A 91 2.98 -0.22 -2.37
N HIS A 92 4.03 -0.99 -2.68
CA HIS A 92 4.71 -0.95 -3.97
C HIS A 92 3.85 -1.48 -5.14
N ALA A 93 2.84 -2.31 -4.87
CA ALA A 93 1.88 -2.86 -5.83
C ALA A 93 2.49 -3.53 -7.09
N GLY A 94 3.78 -3.80 -7.10
CA GLY A 94 4.52 -4.58 -8.08
C GLY A 94 4.15 -4.30 -9.54
N ILE A 95 3.47 -5.26 -10.18
CA ILE A 95 3.08 -5.22 -11.60
C ILE A 95 2.21 -4.00 -11.92
N ALA A 96 1.29 -3.63 -11.04
CA ALA A 96 0.40 -2.49 -11.28
C ALA A 96 1.17 -1.17 -11.39
N THR A 97 2.13 -0.93 -10.51
CA THR A 97 3.00 0.27 -10.56
C THR A 97 3.88 0.25 -11.82
N GLN A 98 4.49 -0.89 -12.17
CA GLN A 98 5.26 -1.00 -13.40
C GLN A 98 4.41 -0.69 -14.63
N ASN A 99 3.19 -1.20 -14.72
CA ASN A 99 2.27 -0.94 -15.83
C ASN A 99 1.88 0.53 -15.97
N VAL A 100 1.73 1.23 -14.85
CA VAL A 100 1.43 2.68 -14.88
C VAL A 100 2.64 3.46 -15.39
N VAL A 101 3.83 3.18 -14.87
CA VAL A 101 5.08 3.82 -15.31
C VAL A 101 5.36 3.53 -16.78
N GLU A 102 5.18 2.29 -17.24
CA GLU A 102 5.34 1.92 -18.65
C GLU A 102 4.39 2.71 -19.56
N ARG A 103 3.11 2.86 -19.14
CA ARG A 103 2.14 3.67 -19.87
C ARG A 103 2.56 5.14 -19.97
N GLU A 104 3.13 5.69 -18.90
CA GLU A 104 3.59 7.07 -18.89
C GLU A 104 4.81 7.27 -19.79
N LEU A 105 5.77 6.36 -19.78
CA LEU A 105 6.91 6.36 -20.70
C LEU A 105 6.46 6.23 -22.16
N LEU A 106 5.48 5.38 -22.43
CA LEU A 106 4.93 5.22 -23.80
C LEU A 106 4.29 6.50 -24.34
N LYS A 107 3.67 7.34 -23.50
CA LYS A 107 3.18 8.66 -23.91
C LYS A 107 4.30 9.59 -24.36
N GLN A 108 5.50 9.39 -23.83
CA GLN A 108 6.72 10.11 -24.21
C GLN A 108 7.44 9.45 -25.40
N GLY A 109 6.89 8.37 -25.96
CA GLY A 109 7.51 7.59 -27.05
C GLY A 109 8.61 6.64 -26.60
N ILE A 110 8.76 6.43 -25.30
CA ILE A 110 9.82 5.58 -24.73
C ILE A 110 9.26 4.19 -24.44
N LYS A 111 9.91 3.13 -24.94
CA LYS A 111 9.53 1.75 -24.65
C LYS A 111 10.42 1.16 -23.57
N ARG A 112 9.82 0.44 -22.62
CA ARG A 112 10.53 -0.24 -21.52
C ARG A 112 11.72 -1.09 -22.00
N LYS A 113 11.56 -1.87 -23.08
CA LYS A 113 12.62 -2.73 -23.62
C LYS A 113 13.81 -1.94 -24.21
N GLU A 114 13.59 -0.69 -24.63
CA GLU A 114 14.62 0.17 -25.23
C GLU A 114 15.53 0.82 -24.17
N ILE A 115 14.99 1.17 -23.01
CA ILE A 115 15.77 1.82 -21.94
C ILE A 115 16.51 0.82 -21.04
N GLY A 116 16.12 -0.45 -21.06
CA GLY A 116 16.70 -1.49 -20.22
C GLY A 116 16.19 -1.50 -18.80
N ARG A 117 16.51 -2.58 -18.05
CA ARG A 117 15.98 -2.83 -16.71
C ARG A 117 16.37 -1.75 -15.69
N GLU A 118 17.63 -1.38 -15.67
CA GLU A 118 18.15 -0.46 -14.64
C GLU A 118 17.45 0.90 -14.71
N LYS A 119 17.44 1.53 -15.88
CA LYS A 119 16.77 2.82 -16.09
C LYS A 119 15.26 2.73 -15.88
N PHE A 120 14.63 1.61 -16.24
CA PHE A 120 13.21 1.43 -15.95
C PHE A 120 12.94 1.37 -14.44
N VAL A 121 13.77 0.66 -13.68
CA VAL A 121 13.65 0.59 -12.21
C VAL A 121 13.86 1.97 -11.57
N GLU A 122 14.81 2.78 -12.06
CA GLU A 122 14.99 4.17 -11.62
C GLU A 122 13.70 4.97 -11.81
N GLN A 123 13.06 4.88 -12.98
CA GLN A 123 11.79 5.57 -13.26
C GLN A 123 10.66 5.09 -12.33
N VAL A 124 10.63 3.79 -11.99
CA VAL A 124 9.65 3.25 -11.03
C VAL A 124 9.90 3.79 -9.62
N TRP A 125 11.15 3.95 -9.20
CA TRP A 125 11.48 4.55 -7.91
C TRP A 125 11.13 6.05 -7.87
N GLU A 126 11.42 6.82 -8.91
CA GLU A 126 11.01 8.23 -9.02
C GLU A 126 9.49 8.38 -8.93
N TRP A 127 8.74 7.52 -9.62
CA TRP A 127 7.29 7.45 -9.55
C TRP A 127 6.81 7.14 -8.13
N LYS A 128 7.42 6.15 -7.48
CA LYS A 128 7.12 5.79 -6.09
C LYS A 128 7.32 6.97 -5.15
N GLU A 129 8.46 7.65 -5.22
CA GLU A 129 8.74 8.78 -4.33
C GLU A 129 7.71 9.90 -4.50
N PHE A 130 7.34 10.22 -5.74
CA PHE A 130 6.34 11.24 -6.03
C PHE A 130 4.96 10.88 -5.45
N TYR A 131 4.47 9.66 -5.72
CA TYR A 131 3.14 9.27 -5.27
C TYR A 131 3.07 8.92 -3.79
N HIS A 132 4.13 8.37 -3.22
CA HIS A 132 4.24 8.18 -1.77
C HIS A 132 4.10 9.51 -1.04
N ALA A 133 4.88 10.52 -1.41
CA ALA A 133 4.78 11.85 -0.83
C ALA A 133 3.36 12.46 -1.02
N ARG A 134 2.76 12.26 -2.18
CA ARG A 134 1.41 12.76 -2.47
C ARG A 134 0.33 12.08 -1.63
N ILE A 135 0.41 10.76 -1.44
CA ILE A 135 -0.48 9.98 -0.58
C ILE A 135 -0.36 10.44 0.87
N THR A 136 0.86 10.61 1.37
CA THR A 136 1.12 11.13 2.72
C THR A 136 0.55 12.52 2.91
N GLU A 137 0.73 13.44 1.96
CA GLU A 137 0.15 14.79 1.99
C GLU A 137 -1.38 14.76 2.02
N GLN A 138 -2.01 13.93 1.16
CA GLN A 138 -3.47 13.78 1.14
C GLN A 138 -4.00 13.22 2.48
N SER A 139 -3.30 12.23 3.04
CA SER A 139 -3.66 11.65 4.34
C SER A 139 -3.53 12.65 5.48
N LYS A 140 -2.47 13.44 5.50
CA LYS A 140 -2.30 14.54 6.46
C LYS A 140 -3.37 15.61 6.30
N SER A 141 -3.80 15.89 5.07
CA SER A 141 -4.88 16.85 4.79
C SER A 141 -6.25 16.38 5.30
N LEU A 142 -6.47 15.08 5.44
CA LEU A 142 -7.64 14.51 6.12
C LEU A 142 -7.56 14.66 7.66
N GLY A 143 -6.42 15.09 8.19
CA GLY A 143 -6.20 15.27 9.63
C GLY A 143 -6.01 13.96 10.40
N ILE A 144 -5.60 12.87 9.77
CA ILE A 144 -5.46 11.57 10.44
C ILE A 144 -4.37 11.60 11.51
N SER A 145 -4.62 10.93 12.61
CA SER A 145 -3.72 10.90 13.78
C SER A 145 -2.75 9.71 13.75
N ALA A 146 -2.12 9.49 12.61
CA ALA A 146 -1.14 8.44 12.42
C ALA A 146 0.27 8.84 12.85
N ASP A 147 1.05 7.90 13.35
CA ASP A 147 2.45 8.12 13.74
C ASP A 147 3.38 8.05 12.52
N TRP A 148 3.64 9.20 11.94
CA TRP A 148 4.47 9.32 10.72
C TRP A 148 5.93 8.94 10.93
N ASN A 149 6.42 8.92 12.16
CA ASN A 149 7.78 8.42 12.46
C ASN A 149 7.87 6.90 12.30
N ARG A 150 6.72 6.22 12.22
CA ARG A 150 6.58 4.78 11.99
C ARG A 150 5.94 4.47 10.64
N GLU A 151 6.02 5.43 9.70
CA GLU A 151 5.58 5.18 8.32
C GLU A 151 6.43 4.10 7.67
N HIS A 152 5.79 3.19 6.92
CA HIS A 152 6.47 2.11 6.22
C HIS A 152 6.09 2.06 4.74
N PHE A 153 7.06 1.66 3.95
CA PHE A 153 6.85 1.25 2.56
C PHE A 153 7.15 -0.25 2.43
N THR A 154 6.34 -0.99 1.69
CA THR A 154 6.43 -2.47 1.64
C THR A 154 7.76 -3.02 1.14
N LEU A 155 8.61 -2.21 0.48
CA LEU A 155 9.98 -2.59 0.09
C LEU A 155 11.08 -1.95 0.95
N ASP A 156 10.73 -1.39 2.09
CA ASP A 156 11.74 -0.93 3.06
C ASP A 156 12.68 -2.07 3.46
N SER A 157 13.91 -1.72 3.81
CA SER A 157 14.96 -2.70 4.16
C SER A 157 14.54 -3.67 5.25
N ASP A 158 13.87 -3.17 6.28
CA ASP A 158 13.42 -3.95 7.43
C ASP A 158 12.26 -4.87 7.09
N LEU A 159 11.27 -4.38 6.33
CA LEU A 159 10.17 -5.20 5.84
C LEU A 159 10.67 -6.25 4.85
N SER A 160 11.58 -5.90 3.95
CA SER A 160 12.20 -6.84 3.02
C SER A 160 12.98 -7.94 3.75
N ARG A 161 13.64 -7.61 4.87
CA ARG A 161 14.29 -8.60 5.73
C ARG A 161 13.28 -9.50 6.42
N ALA A 162 12.20 -8.93 6.96
CA ALA A 162 11.13 -9.67 7.62
C ALA A 162 10.43 -10.66 6.67
N VAL A 163 10.14 -10.24 5.45
CA VAL A 163 9.54 -11.09 4.40
C VAL A 163 10.46 -12.28 4.07
N ARG A 164 11.76 -12.03 3.88
CA ARG A 164 12.72 -13.10 3.61
C ARG A 164 12.84 -14.10 4.78
N GLU A 165 12.85 -13.58 6.00
CA GLU A 165 12.88 -14.43 7.21
C GLU A 165 11.59 -15.25 7.35
N ALA A 166 10.43 -14.66 7.09
CA ALA A 166 9.16 -15.38 7.10
C ALA A 166 9.14 -16.50 6.06
N PHE A 167 9.58 -16.21 4.82
CA PHE A 167 9.70 -17.22 3.76
C PHE A 167 10.63 -18.36 4.15
N TYR A 168 11.81 -18.03 4.68
CA TYR A 168 12.78 -19.01 5.16
C TYR A 168 12.17 -19.95 6.22
N ARG A 169 11.49 -19.39 7.23
CA ARG A 169 10.86 -20.18 8.30
C ARG A 169 9.73 -21.07 7.79
N LEU A 170 8.90 -20.56 6.87
CA LEU A 170 7.82 -21.33 6.27
C LEU A 170 8.35 -22.50 5.44
N TYR A 171 9.41 -22.26 4.67
CA TYR A 171 10.08 -23.31 3.89
C TYR A 171 10.63 -24.41 4.79
N HIS A 172 11.37 -24.05 5.84
CA HIS A 172 11.93 -25.03 6.78
C HIS A 172 10.87 -25.81 7.59
N LYS A 173 9.68 -25.23 7.75
CA LYS A 173 8.54 -25.94 8.34
C LYS A 173 7.78 -26.83 7.34
N GLY A 174 8.20 -26.89 6.08
CA GLY A 174 7.53 -27.65 5.03
C GLY A 174 6.17 -27.11 4.63
N LEU A 175 5.84 -25.86 5.00
CA LEU A 175 4.55 -25.23 4.69
C LEU A 175 4.51 -24.63 3.29
N ILE A 176 5.66 -24.36 2.68
CA ILE A 176 5.82 -23.95 1.29
C ILE A 176 6.84 -24.84 0.60
N TYR A 177 6.59 -25.11 -0.67
CA TYR A 177 7.46 -25.92 -1.51
C TYR A 177 7.37 -25.46 -2.96
N ARG A 178 8.37 -25.81 -3.77
CA ARG A 178 8.34 -25.58 -5.21
C ARG A 178 7.65 -26.74 -5.91
N GLY A 179 6.66 -26.47 -6.72
CA GLY A 179 5.93 -27.46 -7.50
C GLY A 179 5.48 -26.92 -8.85
N GLU A 180 5.07 -27.81 -9.73
CA GLU A 180 4.40 -27.45 -10.99
C GLU A 180 2.91 -27.16 -10.71
N TYR A 181 2.43 -26.05 -11.26
CA TYR A 181 1.07 -25.60 -11.04
C TYR A 181 0.56 -24.83 -12.26
N LEU A 182 -0.74 -24.94 -12.56
CA LEU A 182 -1.36 -24.11 -13.58
C LEU A 182 -1.52 -22.69 -13.05
N VAL A 183 -1.04 -21.73 -13.81
CA VAL A 183 -1.07 -20.32 -13.44
C VAL A 183 -1.70 -19.49 -14.56
N ASN A 184 -2.33 -18.38 -14.19
CA ASN A 184 -2.71 -17.36 -15.15
C ASN A 184 -1.44 -16.70 -15.69
N TRP A 185 -1.29 -16.69 -16.98
CA TRP A 185 -0.13 -16.11 -17.67
C TRP A 185 -0.54 -14.92 -18.52
N CYS A 186 0.12 -13.78 -18.32
CA CYS A 186 -0.05 -12.61 -19.17
C CYS A 186 0.94 -12.69 -20.34
N PRO A 187 0.50 -13.00 -21.59
CA PRO A 187 1.40 -13.09 -22.75
C PRO A 187 1.75 -11.74 -23.35
N GLY A 188 1.11 -10.67 -22.88
CA GLY A 188 1.26 -9.32 -23.40
C GLY A 188 2.41 -8.55 -22.74
N ARG A 189 2.09 -7.47 -22.02
CA ARG A 189 3.10 -6.57 -21.45
C ARG A 189 3.87 -7.16 -20.28
N CYS A 190 3.22 -7.96 -19.46
CA CYS A 190 3.82 -8.45 -18.21
C CYS A 190 4.82 -9.58 -18.47
N GLU A 191 4.53 -10.45 -19.45
CA GLU A 191 5.31 -11.66 -19.76
C GLU A 191 5.63 -12.47 -18.48
N SER A 192 4.62 -12.61 -17.59
CA SER A 192 4.76 -13.25 -16.29
C SER A 192 3.46 -13.91 -15.83
N ALA A 193 3.57 -14.77 -14.80
CA ALA A 193 2.42 -15.24 -14.07
C ALA A 193 1.78 -14.06 -13.31
N ILE A 194 0.45 -14.06 -13.26
CA ILE A 194 -0.38 -13.06 -12.58
C ILE A 194 -1.35 -13.75 -11.64
N SER A 195 -1.85 -13.02 -10.64
CA SER A 195 -2.85 -13.52 -9.70
C SER A 195 -4.26 -13.54 -10.32
N ASP A 196 -5.17 -14.30 -9.72
CA ASP A 196 -6.57 -14.34 -10.14
C ASP A 196 -7.24 -12.96 -10.03
N LEU A 197 -6.80 -12.14 -9.08
CA LEU A 197 -7.31 -10.77 -8.88
C LEU A 197 -6.91 -9.80 -10.01
N GLU A 198 -5.90 -10.16 -10.80
CA GLU A 198 -5.40 -9.36 -11.93
C GLU A 198 -6.00 -9.82 -13.27
N THR A 199 -6.92 -10.80 -13.24
CA THR A 199 -7.58 -11.37 -14.42
C THR A 199 -9.04 -10.99 -14.46
N GLU A 200 -9.53 -10.69 -15.67
CA GLU A 200 -10.95 -10.52 -15.96
C GLU A 200 -11.40 -11.66 -16.89
N SER A 201 -12.52 -12.28 -16.54
CA SER A 201 -13.09 -13.35 -17.36
C SER A 201 -13.97 -12.75 -18.45
N GLU A 202 -13.76 -13.17 -19.69
CA GLU A 202 -14.56 -12.77 -20.85
C GLU A 202 -15.14 -14.02 -21.52
N GLU A 203 -16.46 -14.05 -21.71
CA GLU A 203 -17.10 -15.13 -22.48
C GLU A 203 -16.87 -14.95 -23.97
N LYS A 204 -16.22 -15.94 -24.59
CA LYS A 204 -15.99 -15.98 -26.03
C LYS A 204 -16.52 -17.28 -26.62
N GLN A 205 -17.20 -17.18 -27.76
CA GLN A 205 -17.53 -18.37 -28.54
C GLN A 205 -16.23 -18.95 -29.11
N SER A 206 -15.99 -20.23 -28.80
CA SER A 206 -14.82 -20.98 -29.25
C SER A 206 -15.23 -22.38 -29.65
N TYR A 207 -14.29 -23.15 -30.18
CA TYR A 207 -14.50 -24.53 -30.62
C TYR A 207 -13.66 -25.47 -29.77
N LEU A 208 -14.22 -26.65 -29.45
CA LEU A 208 -13.46 -27.75 -28.89
C LEU A 208 -12.99 -28.64 -30.05
N TRP A 209 -11.70 -28.79 -30.18
CA TRP A 209 -11.09 -29.55 -31.27
C TRP A 209 -10.81 -30.98 -30.81
N TYR A 210 -11.45 -31.96 -31.46
CA TYR A 210 -11.20 -33.38 -31.22
C TYR A 210 -10.26 -33.93 -32.26
N ILE A 211 -9.03 -34.33 -31.84
CA ILE A 211 -8.03 -34.92 -32.69
C ILE A 211 -7.99 -36.41 -32.41
N LYS A 212 -8.23 -37.23 -33.46
CA LYS A 212 -8.11 -38.69 -33.39
C LYS A 212 -6.70 -39.12 -33.73
N TYR A 213 -6.07 -39.86 -32.82
CA TYR A 213 -4.77 -40.50 -33.08
C TYR A 213 -5.04 -42.00 -33.37
N PRO A 214 -4.52 -42.55 -34.50
CA PRO A 214 -4.61 -43.99 -34.73
C PRO A 214 -3.69 -44.74 -33.77
N ILE A 215 -4.20 -45.82 -33.20
CA ILE A 215 -3.39 -46.74 -32.39
C ILE A 215 -2.66 -47.67 -33.37
N ILE A 216 -1.31 -47.68 -33.31
CA ILE A 216 -0.47 -48.38 -34.29
C ILE A 216 -0.42 -49.89 -34.08
N ASN A 217 -0.85 -50.41 -32.92
CA ASN A 217 -0.90 -51.85 -32.65
C ASN A 217 -2.27 -52.19 -32.07
N ASP A 218 -3.25 -52.45 -32.95
CA ASP A 218 -4.54 -53.00 -32.55
C ASP A 218 -4.45 -54.55 -32.62
N SER A 219 -3.84 -55.13 -31.62
CA SER A 219 -4.02 -56.54 -31.28
C SER A 219 -4.78 -56.63 -29.98
N TRP A 220 -6.07 -56.63 -30.09
CA TRP A 220 -7.01 -57.09 -29.05
C TRP A 220 -7.35 -58.54 -29.28
#